data_1c915fe8694f5efaf892ae6d7195bab9
#
_entry.id   1c915fe8694f5efaf892ae6d7195bab9
#
_cell.length_a   1.000
_cell.length_b   1.000
_cell.length_c   1.000
_cell.angle_alpha   90.00
_cell.angle_beta   90.00
_cell.angle_gamma   90.00
#
_symmetry.space_group_name_H-M   'P 1'
#
loop_
_entity.id
_entity.type
_entity.pdbx_description
1 polymer ?
#
loop_
_entity_poly.entity_id
_entity_poly.type
_entity_poly.pdbx_seq_one_letter_code
_entity_poly.pdbx_strand_id
1 'polypeptide(L)'
;MNSNQSKYHHIVIAAAFFAVIVIWSTTPIAIKWSGEGVSYIFGIVLRMSIGAVLAIALALLKYKKLEMNKAARQVYIASALAIFGGMMPVYWGAQYISSGLISVIFGLSPIVTGYFAWRFIHENSFNQLKIIGSIAGLLGLLIIFYKGISTGEDYIYGVLSVLSAVVFHSVSAVWIKSIKTEVQPLSLVAGGLLFSMPLFFTVYLIFAPPLPEEIPMKALWSIVYLGVVGSVFGFVSYYYLLKHLPASSVALITLITPISALWIGHVANDEIISISIYVGTAFVLMGLALHQGEDILSKKLWRKRKHFYG
;
A
#
# COMPACT_ATOMS: atom_id res chain seq x y z
N MET A 1 -15.89 -17.56 -25.29
CA MET A 1 -14.45 -17.41 -24.97
C MET A 1 -13.79 -18.77 -25.16
N ASN A 2 -12.76 -18.87 -26.01
CA ASN A 2 -12.03 -20.12 -26.23
C ASN A 2 -11.36 -20.58 -24.92
N SER A 3 -11.35 -21.88 -24.66
CA SER A 3 -10.75 -22.48 -23.43
C SER A 3 -9.30 -22.00 -23.17
N ASN A 4 -8.54 -21.74 -24.22
CA ASN A 4 -7.19 -21.18 -24.12
C ASN A 4 -7.15 -19.71 -23.63
N GLN A 5 -8.11 -18.88 -24.01
CA GLN A 5 -8.20 -17.49 -23.54
C GLN A 5 -8.57 -17.42 -22.05
N SER A 6 -9.45 -18.31 -21.58
CA SER A 6 -9.80 -18.42 -20.17
C SER A 6 -8.60 -18.86 -19.33
N LYS A 7 -7.84 -19.88 -19.78
CA LYS A 7 -6.64 -20.38 -19.08
C LYS A 7 -5.55 -19.32 -19.00
N TYR A 8 -5.29 -18.59 -20.09
CA TYR A 8 -4.32 -17.49 -20.11
C TYR A 8 -4.70 -16.36 -19.13
N HIS A 9 -5.98 -16.00 -19.08
CA HIS A 9 -6.48 -14.97 -18.16
C HIS A 9 -6.25 -15.34 -16.68
N HIS A 10 -6.50 -16.59 -16.30
CA HIS A 10 -6.25 -17.06 -14.93
C HIS A 10 -4.77 -17.04 -14.57
N ILE A 11 -3.88 -17.39 -15.51
CA ILE A 11 -2.42 -17.37 -15.30
C ILE A 11 -1.95 -15.93 -15.05
N VAL A 12 -2.41 -14.97 -15.84
CA VAL A 12 -2.04 -13.54 -15.68
C VAL A 12 -2.51 -12.99 -14.34
N ILE A 13 -3.74 -13.33 -13.91
CA ILE A 13 -4.25 -12.94 -12.59
C ILE A 13 -3.40 -13.54 -11.46
N ALA A 14 -3.09 -14.83 -11.53
CA ALA A 14 -2.27 -15.50 -10.53
C ALA A 14 -0.86 -14.90 -10.46
N ALA A 15 -0.24 -14.63 -11.61
CA ALA A 15 1.07 -13.98 -11.70
C ALA A 15 1.06 -12.56 -11.10
N ALA A 16 0.04 -11.77 -11.44
CA ALA A 16 -0.13 -10.42 -10.87
C ALA A 16 -0.34 -10.48 -9.36
N PHE A 17 -1.13 -11.43 -8.85
CA PHE A 17 -1.39 -11.60 -7.42
C PHE A 17 -0.09 -11.95 -6.67
N PHE A 18 0.65 -12.92 -7.17
CA PHE A 18 1.95 -13.31 -6.59
C PHE A 18 2.96 -12.15 -6.67
N ALA A 19 3.04 -11.46 -7.80
CA ALA A 19 3.92 -10.31 -7.97
C ALA A 19 3.65 -9.22 -6.93
N VAL A 20 2.37 -8.87 -6.69
CA VAL A 20 2.02 -7.86 -5.67
C VAL A 20 2.42 -8.32 -4.28
N ILE A 21 2.20 -9.59 -3.90
CA ILE A 21 2.64 -10.13 -2.61
C ILE A 21 4.15 -9.96 -2.45
N VAL A 22 4.95 -10.40 -3.43
CA VAL A 22 6.41 -10.31 -3.36
C VAL A 22 6.87 -8.85 -3.29
N ILE A 23 6.36 -7.99 -4.17
CA ILE A 23 6.73 -6.57 -4.23
C ILE A 23 6.38 -5.87 -2.91
N TRP A 24 5.18 -6.05 -2.37
CA TRP A 24 4.77 -5.37 -1.15
C TRP A 24 5.37 -5.96 0.12
N SER A 25 5.78 -7.23 0.11
CA SER A 25 6.54 -7.84 1.21
C SER A 25 7.98 -7.32 1.28
N THR A 26 8.58 -6.99 0.13
CA THR A 26 9.96 -6.50 0.04
C THR A 26 10.07 -4.97 0.03
N THR A 27 8.99 -4.25 -0.26
CA THR A 27 8.97 -2.78 -0.30
C THR A 27 9.43 -2.14 1.01
N PRO A 28 8.97 -2.56 2.22
CA PRO A 28 9.36 -1.90 3.46
C PRO A 28 10.86 -1.98 3.75
N ILE A 29 11.48 -3.14 3.52
CA ILE A 29 12.93 -3.29 3.70
C ILE A 29 13.71 -2.46 2.67
N ALA A 30 13.27 -2.46 1.41
CA ALA A 30 13.88 -1.64 0.38
C ALA A 30 13.76 -0.14 0.69
N ILE A 31 12.67 0.31 1.34
CA ILE A 31 12.54 1.69 1.82
C ILE A 31 13.62 2.00 2.86
N LYS A 32 13.86 1.11 3.83
CA LYS A 32 14.95 1.32 4.80
C LYS A 32 16.31 1.38 4.12
N TRP A 33 16.61 0.43 3.27
CA TRP A 33 17.88 0.40 2.54
C TRP A 33 18.08 1.61 1.63
N SER A 34 17.02 2.16 1.06
CA SER A 34 17.09 3.35 0.20
C SER A 34 17.48 4.63 0.94
N GLY A 35 17.46 4.62 2.29
CA GLY A 35 17.91 5.72 3.15
C GLY A 35 19.29 5.46 3.79
N GLU A 36 19.93 4.30 3.54
CA GLU A 36 21.25 4.00 4.10
C GLU A 36 22.33 4.87 3.44
N GLY A 37 23.01 5.69 4.24
CA GLY A 37 24.08 6.59 3.75
C GLY A 37 23.60 7.78 2.95
N VAL A 38 22.28 7.96 2.76
CA VAL A 38 21.69 9.13 2.09
C VAL A 38 20.48 9.63 2.88
N SER A 39 20.09 10.90 2.65
CA SER A 39 18.87 11.41 3.27
C SER A 39 17.64 10.63 2.74
N TYR A 40 16.71 10.28 3.64
CA TYR A 40 15.44 9.66 3.23
C TYR A 40 14.64 10.53 2.25
N ILE A 41 14.77 11.88 2.35
CA ILE A 41 14.14 12.82 1.41
C ILE A 41 14.76 12.65 0.02
N PHE A 42 16.09 12.54 -0.06
CA PHE A 42 16.78 12.27 -1.33
C PHE A 42 16.31 10.93 -1.92
N GLY A 43 16.30 9.89 -1.10
CA GLY A 43 15.89 8.54 -1.52
C GLY A 43 14.47 8.50 -2.08
N ILE A 44 13.49 9.12 -1.38
CA ILE A 44 12.10 9.13 -1.85
C ILE A 44 11.92 9.99 -3.10
N VAL A 45 12.56 11.15 -3.20
CA VAL A 45 12.44 12.03 -4.38
C VAL A 45 13.02 11.33 -5.61
N LEU A 46 14.18 10.70 -5.49
CA LEU A 46 14.80 9.97 -6.60
C LEU A 46 13.95 8.76 -7.02
N ARG A 47 13.45 7.98 -6.05
CA ARG A 47 12.50 6.89 -6.29
C ARG A 47 11.28 7.34 -7.07
N MET A 48 10.62 8.41 -6.60
CA MET A 48 9.37 8.89 -7.22
C MET A 48 9.63 9.52 -8.59
N SER A 49 10.79 10.15 -8.79
CA SER A 49 11.22 10.66 -10.10
C SER A 49 11.41 9.52 -11.10
N ILE A 50 12.12 8.45 -10.73
CA ILE A 50 12.27 7.25 -11.57
C ILE A 50 10.90 6.66 -11.92
N GLY A 51 10.05 6.48 -10.90
CA GLY A 51 8.68 5.98 -11.09
C GLY A 51 7.85 6.86 -12.00
N ALA A 52 7.90 8.18 -11.83
CA ALA A 52 7.16 9.15 -12.65
C ALA A 52 7.60 9.11 -14.12
N VAL A 53 8.90 9.17 -14.37
CA VAL A 53 9.45 9.10 -15.73
C VAL A 53 9.01 7.80 -16.41
N LEU A 54 9.18 6.67 -15.74
CA LEU A 54 8.83 5.36 -16.30
C LEU A 54 7.31 5.23 -16.52
N ALA A 55 6.49 5.57 -15.53
CA ALA A 55 5.04 5.43 -15.65
C ALA A 55 4.45 6.34 -16.73
N ILE A 56 4.92 7.59 -16.82
CA ILE A 56 4.50 8.54 -17.86
C ILE A 56 4.95 8.05 -19.24
N ALA A 57 6.20 7.63 -19.38
CA ALA A 57 6.72 7.10 -20.65
C ALA A 57 5.89 5.90 -21.12
N LEU A 58 5.66 4.91 -20.26
CA LEU A 58 4.84 3.73 -20.59
C LEU A 58 3.38 4.09 -20.90
N ALA A 59 2.78 5.04 -20.18
CA ALA A 59 1.42 5.49 -20.45
C ALA A 59 1.31 6.20 -21.80
N LEU A 60 2.27 7.07 -22.13
CA LEU A 60 2.32 7.77 -23.41
C LEU A 60 2.58 6.80 -24.59
N LEU A 61 3.49 5.83 -24.42
CA LEU A 61 3.74 4.80 -25.42
C LEU A 61 2.49 3.95 -25.68
N LYS A 62 1.76 3.59 -24.63
CA LYS A 62 0.60 2.70 -24.74
C LYS A 62 -0.68 3.42 -25.18
N TYR A 63 -0.94 4.61 -24.63
CA TYR A 63 -2.21 5.32 -24.83
C TYR A 63 -2.06 6.61 -25.66
N LYS A 64 -0.84 6.96 -26.07
CA LYS A 64 -0.46 8.15 -26.83
C LYS A 64 -0.68 9.48 -26.09
N LYS A 65 -1.56 9.53 -25.11
CA LYS A 65 -1.85 10.71 -24.27
C LYS A 65 -2.32 10.28 -22.87
N LEU A 66 -2.12 11.15 -21.90
CA LEU A 66 -2.81 11.08 -20.61
C LEU A 66 -4.11 11.87 -20.72
N GLU A 67 -5.19 11.28 -20.25
CA GLU A 67 -6.47 11.98 -20.15
C GLU A 67 -6.34 13.11 -19.12
N MET A 68 -6.83 14.33 -19.48
CA MET A 68 -6.76 15.51 -18.61
C MET A 68 -8.13 16.16 -18.42
N ASN A 69 -9.21 15.41 -18.63
CA ASN A 69 -10.56 15.88 -18.31
C ASN A 69 -10.73 16.05 -16.78
N LYS A 70 -11.82 16.68 -16.36
CA LYS A 70 -12.07 16.99 -14.94
C LYS A 70 -12.02 15.75 -14.05
N ALA A 71 -12.66 14.66 -14.46
CA ALA A 71 -12.68 13.41 -13.70
C ALA A 71 -11.28 12.77 -13.60
N ALA A 72 -10.53 12.74 -14.70
CA ALA A 72 -9.16 12.24 -14.72
C ALA A 72 -8.25 13.05 -13.77
N ARG A 73 -8.30 14.38 -13.83
CA ARG A 73 -7.53 15.23 -12.90
C ARG A 73 -7.88 14.99 -11.44
N GLN A 74 -9.17 14.81 -11.13
CA GLN A 74 -9.61 14.50 -9.77
C GLN A 74 -9.05 13.17 -9.25
N VAL A 75 -9.06 12.10 -10.06
CA VAL A 75 -8.47 10.83 -9.63
C VAL A 75 -6.94 10.89 -9.56
N TYR A 76 -6.28 11.71 -10.39
CA TYR A 76 -4.83 11.93 -10.29
C TYR A 76 -4.46 12.66 -8.99
N ILE A 77 -5.22 13.69 -8.60
CA ILE A 77 -5.03 14.38 -7.32
C ILE A 77 -5.31 13.43 -6.15
N ALA A 78 -6.37 12.64 -6.22
CA ALA A 78 -6.65 11.64 -5.21
C ALA A 78 -5.55 10.58 -5.11
N SER A 79 -4.99 10.13 -6.24
CA SER A 79 -3.83 9.22 -6.28
C SER A 79 -2.57 9.90 -5.73
N ALA A 80 -2.33 11.17 -6.05
CA ALA A 80 -1.21 11.94 -5.52
C ALA A 80 -1.27 12.07 -3.99
N LEU A 81 -2.47 12.14 -3.40
CA LEU A 81 -2.65 12.11 -1.95
C LEU A 81 -2.12 10.81 -1.33
N ALA A 82 -2.38 9.66 -1.94
CA ALA A 82 -1.81 8.38 -1.47
C ALA A 82 -0.30 8.33 -1.70
N ILE A 83 0.18 8.79 -2.85
CA ILE A 83 1.60 8.72 -3.22
C ILE A 83 2.43 9.66 -2.32
N PHE A 84 2.07 10.93 -2.23
CA PHE A 84 2.82 11.89 -1.40
C PHE A 84 2.47 11.73 0.07
N GLY A 85 1.19 11.86 0.46
CA GLY A 85 0.73 11.78 1.84
C GLY A 85 0.92 10.40 2.47
N GLY A 86 0.96 9.34 1.66
CA GLY A 86 1.28 7.99 2.12
C GLY A 86 2.78 7.76 2.22
N MET A 87 3.56 8.04 1.17
CA MET A 87 4.96 7.63 1.14
C MET A 87 5.88 8.53 1.97
N MET A 88 5.65 9.86 2.06
CA MET A 88 6.47 10.72 2.90
C MET A 88 6.47 10.27 4.38
N PRO A 89 5.31 10.07 5.03
CA PRO A 89 5.30 9.57 6.40
C PRO A 89 5.91 8.17 6.54
N VAL A 90 5.74 7.28 5.54
CA VAL A 90 6.38 5.95 5.59
C VAL A 90 7.90 6.07 5.59
N TYR A 91 8.48 6.89 4.73
CA TYR A 91 9.93 7.09 4.66
C TYR A 91 10.49 7.72 5.93
N TRP A 92 9.77 8.70 6.49
CA TRP A 92 10.16 9.28 7.77
C TRP A 92 10.03 8.28 8.91
N GLY A 93 8.91 7.56 9.01
CA GLY A 93 8.68 6.54 10.03
C GLY A 93 9.64 5.35 9.95
N ALA A 94 10.09 4.97 8.74
CA ALA A 94 11.04 3.88 8.52
C ALA A 94 12.41 4.11 9.21
N GLN A 95 12.71 5.33 9.60
CA GLN A 95 13.94 5.63 10.37
C GLN A 95 13.85 5.14 11.81
N TYR A 96 12.65 5.02 12.37
CA TYR A 96 12.39 4.78 13.79
C TYR A 96 11.85 3.37 14.09
N ILE A 97 11.24 2.71 13.09
CA ILE A 97 10.63 1.38 13.27
C ILE A 97 11.17 0.36 12.29
N SER A 98 10.98 -0.93 12.61
CA SER A 98 11.39 -2.03 11.73
C SER A 98 10.57 -2.07 10.43
N SER A 99 11.17 -2.60 9.37
CA SER A 99 10.50 -2.72 8.07
C SER A 99 9.27 -3.62 8.13
N GLY A 100 9.35 -4.71 8.87
CA GLY A 100 8.22 -5.61 9.09
C GLY A 100 7.06 -4.92 9.79
N LEU A 101 7.32 -4.04 10.76
CA LEU A 101 6.29 -3.30 11.48
C LEU A 101 5.53 -2.32 10.57
N ILE A 102 6.19 -1.72 9.59
CA ILE A 102 5.51 -0.88 8.57
C ILE A 102 4.40 -1.69 7.90
N SER A 103 4.70 -2.92 7.46
CA SER A 103 3.68 -3.80 6.84
C SER A 103 2.56 -4.20 7.78
N VAL A 104 2.86 -4.45 9.07
CA VAL A 104 1.84 -4.78 10.08
C VAL A 104 0.87 -3.62 10.26
N ILE A 105 1.37 -2.39 10.36
CA ILE A 105 0.53 -1.19 10.49
C ILE A 105 -0.33 -1.00 9.22
N PHE A 106 0.22 -1.23 8.03
CA PHE A 106 -0.55 -1.21 6.78
C PHE A 106 -1.62 -2.32 6.71
N GLY A 107 -1.49 -3.40 7.48
CA GLY A 107 -2.54 -4.40 7.68
C GLY A 107 -3.86 -3.82 8.21
N LEU A 108 -3.84 -2.63 8.83
CA LEU A 108 -5.05 -1.92 9.25
C LEU A 108 -5.78 -1.19 8.11
N SER A 109 -5.15 -1.07 6.93
CA SER A 109 -5.73 -0.32 5.80
C SER A 109 -7.17 -0.74 5.43
N PRO A 110 -7.56 -2.02 5.38
CA PRO A 110 -8.93 -2.40 5.08
C PRO A 110 -9.95 -1.90 6.13
N ILE A 111 -9.55 -1.87 7.41
CA ILE A 111 -10.38 -1.37 8.50
C ILE A 111 -10.60 0.14 8.35
N VAL A 112 -9.51 0.88 8.17
CA VAL A 112 -9.54 2.34 8.01
C VAL A 112 -10.27 2.73 6.71
N THR A 113 -10.02 2.01 5.61
CA THR A 113 -10.73 2.22 4.33
C THR A 113 -12.22 1.92 4.48
N GLY A 114 -12.59 0.85 5.20
CA GLY A 114 -13.99 0.49 5.48
C GLY A 114 -14.72 1.59 6.24
N TYR A 115 -14.07 2.19 7.25
CA TYR A 115 -14.61 3.34 7.98
C TYR A 115 -14.88 4.54 7.07
N PHE A 116 -13.89 4.94 6.24
CA PHE A 116 -14.07 6.05 5.32
C PHE A 116 -15.09 5.76 4.21
N ALA A 117 -15.16 4.53 3.71
CA ALA A 117 -16.15 4.11 2.72
C ALA A 117 -17.58 4.20 3.28
N TRP A 118 -17.77 3.74 4.52
CA TRP A 118 -19.05 3.92 5.22
C TRP A 118 -19.42 5.39 5.39
N ARG A 119 -18.45 6.21 5.83
CA ARG A 119 -18.71 7.62 6.18
C ARG A 119 -18.96 8.51 4.96
N PHE A 120 -18.26 8.28 3.84
CA PHE A 120 -18.25 9.21 2.69
C PHE A 120 -19.00 8.71 1.47
N ILE A 121 -19.05 7.40 1.23
CA ILE A 121 -19.74 6.82 0.07
C ILE A 121 -20.91 5.90 0.47
N HIS A 122 -21.27 5.91 1.75
CA HIS A 122 -22.40 5.19 2.32
C HIS A 122 -22.39 3.68 1.99
N GLU A 123 -21.22 3.08 1.82
CA GLU A 123 -21.11 1.63 1.73
C GLU A 123 -21.42 1.02 3.10
N ASN A 124 -22.38 0.09 3.15
CA ASN A 124 -22.70 -0.68 4.37
C ASN A 124 -21.52 -1.61 4.71
N SER A 125 -20.52 -1.04 5.35
CA SER A 125 -19.26 -1.73 5.67
C SER A 125 -19.20 -2.24 7.11
N PHE A 126 -20.16 -1.89 7.98
CA PHE A 126 -20.12 -2.26 9.38
C PHE A 126 -21.23 -3.25 9.75
N ASN A 127 -20.81 -4.46 10.07
CA ASN A 127 -21.60 -5.43 10.80
C ASN A 127 -20.80 -5.93 12.02
N GLN A 128 -21.38 -6.86 12.78
CA GLN A 128 -20.77 -7.35 14.03
C GLN A 128 -19.36 -7.92 13.83
N LEU A 129 -19.12 -8.72 12.77
CA LEU A 129 -17.80 -9.31 12.51
C LEU A 129 -16.77 -8.25 12.13
N LYS A 130 -17.16 -7.25 11.34
CA LYS A 130 -16.27 -6.13 10.97
C LYS A 130 -15.94 -5.26 12.17
N ILE A 131 -16.90 -5.03 13.08
CA ILE A 131 -16.65 -4.29 14.32
C ILE A 131 -15.70 -5.07 15.24
N ILE A 132 -15.95 -6.37 15.47
CA ILE A 132 -15.07 -7.23 16.27
C ILE A 132 -13.67 -7.27 15.66
N GLY A 133 -13.57 -7.45 14.34
CA GLY A 133 -12.31 -7.41 13.61
C GLY A 133 -11.56 -6.10 13.76
N SER A 134 -12.27 -4.97 13.71
CA SER A 134 -11.68 -3.64 13.92
C SER A 134 -11.15 -3.47 15.35
N ILE A 135 -11.89 -3.93 16.35
CA ILE A 135 -11.45 -3.90 17.76
C ILE A 135 -10.20 -4.78 17.94
N ALA A 136 -10.19 -5.99 17.38
CA ALA A 136 -9.02 -6.87 17.46
C ALA A 136 -7.79 -6.25 16.79
N GLY A 137 -7.94 -5.62 15.61
CA GLY A 137 -6.85 -4.91 14.94
C GLY A 137 -6.30 -3.74 15.76
N LEU A 138 -7.18 -2.95 16.37
CA LEU A 138 -6.76 -1.85 17.25
C LEU A 138 -6.07 -2.35 18.53
N LEU A 139 -6.55 -3.43 19.14
CA LEU A 139 -5.88 -4.06 20.29
C LEU A 139 -4.48 -4.56 19.92
N GLY A 140 -4.33 -5.18 18.75
CA GLY A 140 -3.02 -5.57 18.24
C GLY A 140 -2.06 -4.40 18.11
N LEU A 141 -2.54 -3.29 17.55
CA LEU A 141 -1.76 -2.06 17.46
C LEU A 141 -1.39 -1.50 18.85
N LEU A 142 -2.33 -1.49 19.80
CA LEU A 142 -2.06 -1.04 21.18
C LEU A 142 -0.98 -1.88 21.87
N ILE A 143 -0.99 -3.21 21.68
CA ILE A 143 0.05 -4.11 22.21
C ILE A 143 1.44 -3.74 21.65
N ILE A 144 1.52 -3.50 20.35
CA ILE A 144 2.76 -3.08 19.67
C ILE A 144 3.21 -1.72 20.22
N PHE A 145 2.28 -0.76 20.32
CA PHE A 145 2.54 0.60 20.75
C PHE A 145 3.00 0.68 22.22
N TYR A 146 2.31 -0.01 23.13
CA TYR A 146 2.61 0.00 24.55
C TYR A 146 4.04 -0.44 24.87
N LYS A 147 4.52 -1.50 24.20
CA LYS A 147 5.91 -1.97 24.36
C LYS A 147 6.92 -1.03 23.70
N GLY A 148 6.53 -0.35 22.62
CA GLY A 148 7.37 0.65 21.95
C GLY A 148 7.69 1.87 22.80
N ILE A 149 6.80 2.24 23.73
CA ILE A 149 7.04 3.32 24.70
C ILE A 149 8.29 3.01 25.55
N SER A 150 8.54 1.75 25.85
CA SER A 150 9.74 1.33 26.63
C SER A 150 11.02 1.30 25.79
N THR A 151 10.95 1.44 24.47
CA THR A 151 12.13 1.42 23.57
C THR A 151 12.62 2.80 23.16
N GLY A 152 11.86 3.86 23.47
CA GLY A 152 12.22 5.25 23.20
C GLY A 152 11.07 6.06 22.59
N GLU A 153 11.10 7.38 22.79
CA GLU A 153 10.07 8.30 22.28
C GLU A 153 10.00 8.29 20.75
N ASP A 154 11.11 8.13 20.08
CA ASP A 154 11.21 8.15 18.61
C ASP A 154 10.41 7.01 17.95
N TYR A 155 10.30 5.85 18.61
CA TYR A 155 9.49 4.74 18.11
C TYR A 155 8.02 5.11 17.93
N ILE A 156 7.47 5.90 18.86
CA ILE A 156 6.08 6.38 18.81
C ILE A 156 5.86 7.25 17.57
N TYR A 157 6.81 8.14 17.28
CA TYR A 157 6.73 8.99 16.09
C TYR A 157 6.74 8.16 14.80
N GLY A 158 7.56 7.09 14.76
CA GLY A 158 7.58 6.16 13.64
C GLY A 158 6.23 5.47 13.41
N VAL A 159 5.61 4.95 14.47
CA VAL A 159 4.28 4.30 14.41
C VAL A 159 3.20 5.29 13.98
N LEU A 160 3.13 6.47 14.60
CA LEU A 160 2.14 7.50 14.27
C LEU A 160 2.29 7.99 12.83
N SER A 161 3.52 8.12 12.36
CA SER A 161 3.80 8.51 10.98
C SER A 161 3.25 7.49 9.99
N VAL A 162 3.52 6.19 10.19
CA VAL A 162 3.00 5.14 9.31
C VAL A 162 1.48 4.98 9.42
N LEU A 163 0.90 5.21 10.60
CA LEU A 163 -0.57 5.30 10.76
C LEU A 163 -1.18 6.43 9.95
N SER A 164 -0.54 7.60 9.93
CA SER A 164 -0.99 8.71 9.07
C SER A 164 -0.95 8.34 7.59
N ALA A 165 0.07 7.58 7.17
CA ALA A 165 0.15 7.05 5.81
C ALA A 165 -1.03 6.13 5.47
N VAL A 166 -1.42 5.24 6.40
CA VAL A 166 -2.60 4.37 6.25
C VAL A 166 -3.87 5.21 6.06
N VAL A 167 -4.02 6.30 6.82
CA VAL A 167 -5.16 7.22 6.67
C VAL A 167 -5.16 7.86 5.29
N PHE A 168 -4.03 8.42 4.83
CA PHE A 168 -3.94 9.05 3.50
C PHE A 168 -4.23 8.05 2.38
N HIS A 169 -3.70 6.83 2.46
CA HIS A 169 -4.01 5.77 1.50
C HIS A 169 -5.49 5.41 1.49
N SER A 170 -6.10 5.28 2.66
CA SER A 170 -7.51 4.93 2.81
C SER A 170 -8.44 6.01 2.26
N VAL A 171 -8.18 7.28 2.59
CA VAL A 171 -8.93 8.42 2.07
C VAL A 171 -8.80 8.49 0.55
N SER A 172 -7.58 8.35 0.02
CA SER A 172 -7.34 8.33 -1.42
C SER A 172 -8.12 7.23 -2.13
N ALA A 173 -8.09 6.01 -1.61
CA ALA A 173 -8.80 4.87 -2.19
C ALA A 173 -10.32 5.11 -2.27
N VAL A 174 -10.91 5.64 -1.20
CA VAL A 174 -12.35 5.99 -1.16
C VAL A 174 -12.66 7.15 -2.10
N TRP A 175 -11.79 8.17 -2.15
CA TRP A 175 -11.97 9.30 -3.06
C TRP A 175 -11.90 8.86 -4.52
N ILE A 176 -10.89 8.06 -4.92
CA ILE A 176 -10.82 7.48 -6.28
C ILE A 176 -12.10 6.70 -6.60
N LYS A 177 -12.59 5.89 -5.67
CA LYS A 177 -13.79 5.09 -5.84
C LYS A 177 -15.06 5.93 -5.99
N SER A 178 -15.13 7.10 -5.36
CA SER A 178 -16.27 8.02 -5.46
C SER A 178 -16.39 8.69 -6.83
N ILE A 179 -15.29 8.71 -7.59
CA ILE A 179 -15.26 9.35 -8.93
C ILE A 179 -15.54 8.31 -10.00
N LYS A 180 -16.63 8.51 -10.76
CA LYS A 180 -16.94 7.67 -11.91
C LYS A 180 -16.02 8.03 -13.07
N THR A 181 -15.06 7.14 -13.40
CA THR A 181 -14.09 7.35 -14.47
C THR A 181 -13.63 6.04 -15.09
N GLU A 182 -13.25 6.09 -16.37
CA GLU A 182 -12.69 4.96 -17.13
C GLU A 182 -11.16 5.02 -17.22
N VAL A 183 -10.51 5.87 -16.42
CA VAL A 183 -9.04 6.00 -16.40
C VAL A 183 -8.39 4.64 -16.18
N GLN A 184 -7.44 4.31 -17.04
CA GLN A 184 -6.75 3.03 -16.97
C GLN A 184 -5.73 3.00 -15.82
N PRO A 185 -5.44 1.83 -15.20
CA PRO A 185 -4.53 1.72 -14.06
C PRO A 185 -3.15 2.39 -14.27
N LEU A 186 -2.54 2.18 -15.43
CA LEU A 186 -1.25 2.80 -15.74
C LEU A 186 -1.34 4.32 -15.86
N SER A 187 -2.42 4.86 -16.44
CA SER A 187 -2.67 6.31 -16.49
C SER A 187 -2.93 6.88 -15.10
N LEU A 188 -3.62 6.15 -14.22
CA LEU A 188 -3.84 6.55 -12.83
C LEU A 188 -2.53 6.67 -12.07
N VAL A 189 -1.63 5.70 -12.21
CA VAL A 189 -0.28 5.73 -11.59
C VAL A 189 0.55 6.88 -12.17
N ALA A 190 0.59 7.01 -13.50
CA ALA A 190 1.34 8.08 -14.17
C ALA A 190 0.85 9.49 -13.78
N GLY A 191 -0.47 9.70 -13.79
CA GLY A 191 -1.07 10.97 -13.38
C GLY A 191 -0.87 11.26 -11.88
N GLY A 192 -1.04 10.26 -11.01
CA GLY A 192 -0.80 10.39 -9.58
C GLY A 192 0.66 10.79 -9.27
N LEU A 193 1.63 10.14 -9.92
CA LEU A 193 3.04 10.51 -9.81
C LEU A 193 3.30 11.91 -10.36
N LEU A 194 2.77 12.25 -11.54
CA LEU A 194 2.91 13.58 -12.12
C LEU A 194 2.42 14.69 -11.18
N PHE A 195 1.26 14.50 -10.55
CA PHE A 195 0.68 15.49 -9.63
C PHE A 195 1.35 15.51 -8.25
N SER A 196 2.01 14.42 -7.83
CA SER A 196 2.74 14.36 -6.56
C SER A 196 4.17 14.93 -6.66
N MET A 197 4.80 14.91 -7.83
CA MET A 197 6.20 15.37 -8.01
C MET A 197 6.45 16.80 -7.53
N PRO A 198 5.60 17.80 -7.82
CA PRO A 198 5.81 19.15 -7.29
C PRO A 198 5.88 19.19 -5.77
N LEU A 199 5.09 18.37 -5.07
CA LEU A 199 5.09 18.30 -3.61
C LEU A 199 6.40 17.69 -3.09
N PHE A 200 6.89 16.61 -3.71
CA PHE A 200 8.17 16.00 -3.35
C PHE A 200 9.34 16.96 -3.57
N PHE A 201 9.38 17.68 -4.69
CA PHE A 201 10.41 18.68 -4.95
C PHE A 201 10.30 19.87 -3.98
N THR A 202 9.10 20.32 -3.63
CA THR A 202 8.91 21.37 -2.63
C THR A 202 9.51 20.97 -1.28
N VAL A 203 9.23 19.73 -0.80
CA VAL A 203 9.84 19.22 0.44
C VAL A 203 11.37 19.16 0.30
N TYR A 204 11.89 18.66 -0.83
CA TYR A 204 13.32 18.62 -1.06
C TYR A 204 13.98 20.01 -0.98
N LEU A 205 13.36 21.02 -1.57
CA LEU A 205 13.85 22.40 -1.55
C LEU A 205 13.77 23.05 -0.16
N ILE A 206 12.70 22.78 0.61
CA ILE A 206 12.52 23.33 1.97
C ILE A 206 13.55 22.74 2.93
N PHE A 207 13.74 21.44 2.92
CA PHE A 207 14.65 20.75 3.85
C PHE A 207 16.10 20.76 3.35
N ALA A 208 16.32 21.02 2.05
CA ALA A 208 17.60 21.13 1.40
C ALA A 208 18.65 20.12 1.92
N PRO A 209 18.34 18.80 1.92
CA PRO A 209 19.30 17.83 2.40
C PRO A 209 20.56 17.90 1.55
N PRO A 210 21.75 17.72 2.15
CA PRO A 210 22.99 17.74 1.38
C PRO A 210 22.93 16.66 0.29
N LEU A 211 23.46 16.98 -0.89
CA LEU A 211 23.68 15.98 -1.92
C LEU A 211 24.71 14.97 -1.40
N PRO A 212 24.45 13.67 -1.50
CA PRO A 212 25.41 12.67 -1.08
C PRO A 212 26.64 12.73 -1.98
N GLU A 213 27.84 12.71 -1.37
CA GLU A 213 29.10 12.62 -2.12
C GLU A 213 29.17 11.28 -2.87
N GLU A 214 28.74 10.21 -2.21
CA GLU A 214 28.60 8.88 -2.79
C GLU A 214 27.26 8.27 -2.39
N ILE A 215 26.64 7.54 -3.31
CA ILE A 215 25.43 6.77 -3.02
C ILE A 215 25.84 5.30 -2.84
N PRO A 216 25.68 4.73 -1.63
CA PRO A 216 25.97 3.32 -1.42
C PRO A 216 25.19 2.44 -2.43
N MET A 217 25.84 1.43 -3.00
CA MET A 217 25.20 0.56 -4.01
C MET A 217 23.92 -0.10 -3.52
N LYS A 218 23.84 -0.43 -2.23
CA LYS A 218 22.63 -0.99 -1.60
C LYS A 218 21.47 0.02 -1.65
N ALA A 219 21.73 1.27 -1.33
CA ALA A 219 20.75 2.36 -1.40
C ALA A 219 20.33 2.63 -2.85
N LEU A 220 21.28 2.71 -3.77
CA LEU A 220 21.02 2.96 -5.19
C LEU A 220 20.11 1.88 -5.80
N TRP A 221 20.45 0.60 -5.62
CA TRP A 221 19.62 -0.50 -6.15
C TRP A 221 18.26 -0.57 -5.48
N SER A 222 18.17 -0.23 -4.19
CA SER A 222 16.88 -0.15 -3.50
C SER A 222 16.00 0.98 -4.05
N ILE A 223 16.57 2.15 -4.31
CA ILE A 223 15.87 3.28 -4.94
C ILE A 223 15.38 2.90 -6.34
N VAL A 224 16.23 2.30 -7.17
CA VAL A 224 15.87 1.85 -8.52
C VAL A 224 14.77 0.78 -8.46
N TYR A 225 14.95 -0.24 -7.61
CA TYR A 225 13.94 -1.27 -7.38
C TYR A 225 12.59 -0.67 -6.98
N LEU A 226 12.57 0.23 -6.01
CA LEU A 226 11.36 0.87 -5.55
C LEU A 226 10.73 1.79 -6.62
N GLY A 227 11.55 2.52 -7.38
CA GLY A 227 11.09 3.38 -8.47
C GLY A 227 10.43 2.59 -9.59
N VAL A 228 11.09 1.53 -10.04
CA VAL A 228 10.62 0.70 -11.16
C VAL A 228 9.58 -0.32 -10.69
N VAL A 229 9.98 -1.20 -9.78
CA VAL A 229 9.16 -2.36 -9.39
C VAL A 229 8.08 -1.94 -8.40
N GLY A 230 8.45 -1.25 -7.33
CA GLY A 230 7.52 -0.84 -6.28
C GLY A 230 6.48 0.18 -6.75
N SER A 231 6.92 1.24 -7.44
CA SER A 231 6.05 2.37 -7.79
C SER A 231 5.30 2.20 -9.12
N VAL A 232 5.79 1.39 -10.06
CA VAL A 232 5.11 1.19 -11.35
C VAL A 232 4.49 -0.20 -11.41
N PHE A 233 5.29 -1.26 -11.43
CA PHE A 233 4.76 -2.62 -11.60
C PHE A 233 3.86 -3.05 -10.44
N GLY A 234 4.20 -2.71 -9.20
CA GLY A 234 3.40 -3.04 -8.01
C GLY A 234 2.01 -2.41 -8.08
N PHE A 235 1.91 -1.10 -8.29
CA PHE A 235 0.60 -0.44 -8.36
C PHE A 235 -0.19 -0.80 -9.61
N VAL A 236 0.45 -0.93 -10.78
CA VAL A 236 -0.25 -1.35 -12.00
C VAL A 236 -0.84 -2.76 -11.82
N SER A 237 -0.07 -3.69 -11.26
CA SER A 237 -0.54 -5.05 -10.95
C SER A 237 -1.68 -5.05 -9.93
N TYR A 238 -1.56 -4.26 -8.88
CA TYR A 238 -2.62 -4.10 -7.87
C TYR A 238 -3.92 -3.56 -8.46
N TYR A 239 -3.87 -2.48 -9.25
CA TYR A 239 -5.07 -1.95 -9.91
C TYR A 239 -5.61 -2.89 -10.98
N TYR A 240 -4.75 -3.67 -11.65
CA TYR A 240 -5.19 -4.74 -12.53
C TYR A 240 -5.99 -5.81 -11.77
N LEU A 241 -5.50 -6.25 -10.61
CA LEU A 241 -6.23 -7.20 -9.77
C LEU A 241 -7.58 -6.66 -9.30
N LEU A 242 -7.62 -5.39 -8.85
CA LEU A 242 -8.87 -4.74 -8.42
C LEU A 242 -9.91 -4.67 -9.54
N LYS A 243 -9.47 -4.57 -10.80
CA LYS A 243 -10.35 -4.57 -11.97
C LYS A 243 -10.94 -5.96 -12.27
N HIS A 244 -10.21 -7.04 -11.97
CA HIS A 244 -10.57 -8.40 -12.39
C HIS A 244 -11.02 -9.31 -11.24
N LEU A 245 -10.70 -8.99 -10.01
CA LEU A 245 -11.04 -9.77 -8.83
C LEU A 245 -11.96 -9.00 -7.87
N PRO A 246 -12.76 -9.72 -7.09
CA PRO A 246 -13.46 -9.12 -5.96
C PRO A 246 -12.46 -8.46 -4.99
N ALA A 247 -12.83 -7.29 -4.44
CA ALA A 247 -11.99 -6.58 -3.48
C ALA A 247 -11.58 -7.47 -2.28
N SER A 248 -12.47 -8.35 -1.82
CA SER A 248 -12.20 -9.33 -0.77
C SER A 248 -11.09 -10.33 -1.11
N SER A 249 -10.93 -10.68 -2.40
CA SER A 249 -9.83 -11.57 -2.83
C SER A 249 -8.50 -10.80 -2.91
N VAL A 250 -8.53 -9.57 -3.39
CA VAL A 250 -7.32 -8.71 -3.44
C VAL A 250 -6.87 -8.36 -2.02
N ALA A 251 -7.80 -8.19 -1.09
CA ALA A 251 -7.52 -7.92 0.30
C ALA A 251 -6.74 -9.06 1.03
N LEU A 252 -6.75 -10.30 0.52
CA LEU A 252 -5.90 -11.38 1.04
C LEU A 252 -4.39 -11.06 0.94
N ILE A 253 -4.00 -10.19 0.02
CA ILE A 253 -2.61 -9.70 -0.08
C ILE A 253 -2.18 -9.07 1.24
N THR A 254 -3.04 -8.27 1.87
CA THR A 254 -2.75 -7.58 3.12
C THR A 254 -2.71 -8.50 4.35
N LEU A 255 -3.16 -9.76 4.24
CA LEU A 255 -2.96 -10.79 5.26
C LEU A 255 -1.58 -11.45 5.15
N ILE A 256 -1.07 -11.61 3.94
CA ILE A 256 0.18 -12.33 3.67
C ILE A 256 1.39 -11.40 3.85
N THR A 257 1.28 -10.17 3.35
CA THR A 257 2.42 -9.23 3.30
C THR A 257 3.01 -8.89 4.68
N PRO A 258 2.28 -8.70 5.80
CA PRO A 258 2.88 -8.44 7.10
C PRO A 258 3.75 -9.60 7.60
N ILE A 259 3.28 -10.85 7.43
CA ILE A 259 4.03 -12.03 7.84
C ILE A 259 5.32 -12.15 7.03
N SER A 260 5.21 -12.04 5.71
CA SER A 260 6.36 -12.12 4.81
C SER A 260 7.35 -10.98 5.06
N ALA A 261 6.88 -9.75 5.27
CA ALA A 261 7.74 -8.59 5.51
C ALA A 261 8.47 -8.66 6.85
N LEU A 262 7.82 -9.14 7.93
CA LEU A 262 8.48 -9.39 9.21
C LEU A 262 9.61 -10.41 9.06
N TRP A 263 9.35 -11.51 8.35
CA TRP A 263 10.35 -12.55 8.13
C TRP A 263 11.51 -12.08 7.26
N ILE A 264 11.21 -11.34 6.18
CA ILE A 264 12.23 -10.74 5.31
C ILE A 264 13.08 -9.73 6.09
N GLY A 265 12.47 -8.86 6.90
CA GLY A 265 13.18 -7.89 7.74
C GLY A 265 14.12 -8.58 8.75
N HIS A 266 13.68 -9.67 9.35
CA HIS A 266 14.49 -10.47 10.26
C HIS A 266 15.69 -11.12 9.55
N VAL A 267 15.45 -11.79 8.42
CA VAL A 267 16.50 -12.57 7.73
C VAL A 267 17.47 -11.68 6.94
N ALA A 268 16.98 -10.62 6.32
CA ALA A 268 17.76 -9.79 5.39
C ALA A 268 18.32 -8.49 6.01
N ASN A 269 17.90 -8.13 7.22
CA ASN A 269 18.30 -6.90 7.88
C ASN A 269 18.49 -7.05 9.40
N ASP A 270 18.58 -8.28 9.90
CA ASP A 270 18.77 -8.63 11.32
C ASP A 270 17.78 -7.91 12.26
N GLU A 271 16.57 -7.61 11.78
CA GLU A 271 15.55 -6.91 12.56
C GLU A 271 15.06 -7.79 13.71
N ILE A 272 15.10 -7.26 14.93
CA ILE A 272 14.64 -7.98 16.13
C ILE A 272 13.10 -7.94 16.17
N ILE A 273 12.48 -9.11 16.15
CA ILE A 273 11.04 -9.24 16.30
C ILE A 273 10.73 -9.55 17.76
N SER A 274 10.28 -8.54 18.52
CA SER A 274 9.89 -8.75 19.92
C SER A 274 8.61 -9.59 20.01
N ILE A 275 8.42 -10.24 21.19
CA ILE A 275 7.19 -11.01 21.46
C ILE A 275 5.93 -10.16 21.30
N SER A 276 6.00 -8.85 21.60
CA SER A 276 4.89 -7.91 21.44
C SER A 276 4.53 -7.68 19.96
N ILE A 277 5.53 -7.68 19.07
CA ILE A 277 5.29 -7.59 17.62
C ILE A 277 4.60 -8.87 17.14
N TYR A 278 5.03 -10.06 17.60
CA TYR A 278 4.35 -11.32 17.26
C TYR A 278 2.89 -11.34 17.73
N VAL A 279 2.66 -11.05 19.02
CA VAL A 279 1.31 -11.05 19.60
C VAL A 279 0.43 -9.98 18.95
N GLY A 280 0.93 -8.75 18.83
CA GLY A 280 0.18 -7.66 18.20
C GLY A 280 -0.13 -7.93 16.73
N THR A 281 0.82 -8.50 15.98
CA THR A 281 0.60 -8.93 14.59
C THR A 281 -0.47 -10.01 14.49
N ALA A 282 -0.49 -10.99 15.39
CA ALA A 282 -1.52 -12.00 15.42
C ALA A 282 -2.92 -11.38 15.62
N PHE A 283 -3.05 -10.39 16.52
CA PHE A 283 -4.30 -9.65 16.71
C PHE A 283 -4.70 -8.83 15.49
N VAL A 284 -3.76 -8.14 14.84
CA VAL A 284 -4.02 -7.38 13.60
C VAL A 284 -4.49 -8.32 12.49
N LEU A 285 -3.82 -9.46 12.29
CA LEU A 285 -4.18 -10.44 11.27
C LEU A 285 -5.53 -11.11 11.56
N MET A 286 -5.81 -11.43 12.82
CA MET A 286 -7.11 -11.96 13.24
C MET A 286 -8.22 -10.92 12.99
N GLY A 287 -7.98 -9.68 13.36
CA GLY A 287 -8.90 -8.57 13.09
C GLY A 287 -9.19 -8.40 11.60
N LEU A 288 -8.16 -8.45 10.78
CA LEU A 288 -8.27 -8.36 9.33
C LEU A 288 -9.00 -9.58 8.74
N ALA A 289 -8.72 -10.80 9.23
CA ALA A 289 -9.41 -12.02 8.81
C ALA A 289 -10.91 -11.99 9.13
N LEU A 290 -11.28 -11.52 10.30
CA LEU A 290 -12.68 -11.33 10.69
C LEU A 290 -13.37 -10.26 9.83
N HIS A 291 -12.69 -9.12 9.60
CA HIS A 291 -13.21 -8.03 8.80
C HIS A 291 -13.47 -8.45 7.34
N GLN A 292 -12.61 -9.29 6.76
CA GLN A 292 -12.74 -9.78 5.38
C GLN A 292 -13.57 -11.05 5.25
N GLY A 293 -13.57 -11.90 6.28
CA GLY A 293 -14.24 -13.21 6.28
C GLY A 293 -15.73 -13.11 5.98
N GLU A 294 -16.37 -12.03 6.40
CA GLU A 294 -17.77 -11.79 6.12
C GLU A 294 -18.05 -11.49 4.65
N ASP A 295 -17.22 -10.70 3.98
CA ASP A 295 -17.42 -10.43 2.55
C ASP A 295 -17.33 -11.73 1.72
N ILE A 296 -16.58 -12.72 2.21
CA ILE A 296 -16.46 -14.05 1.62
C ILE A 296 -17.71 -14.89 1.95
N LEU A 297 -18.16 -14.86 3.20
CA LEU A 297 -19.33 -15.63 3.69
C LEU A 297 -20.63 -15.11 3.09
N SER A 298 -20.86 -13.80 3.07
CA SER A 298 -22.06 -13.19 2.52
C SER A 298 -22.23 -13.49 1.03
N LYS A 299 -21.15 -13.44 0.24
CA LYS A 299 -21.16 -13.83 -1.18
C LYS A 299 -21.43 -15.31 -1.40
N LYS A 300 -20.94 -16.18 -0.50
CA LYS A 300 -21.19 -17.64 -0.55
C LYS A 300 -22.65 -17.98 -0.23
N LEU A 301 -23.24 -17.29 0.74
CA LEU A 301 -24.65 -17.43 1.11
C LEU A 301 -25.58 -16.90 0.01
N TRP A 302 -25.22 -15.75 -0.61
CA TRP A 302 -26.00 -15.18 -1.72
C TRP A 302 -25.98 -16.08 -2.97
N ARG A 303 -24.82 -16.69 -3.31
CA ARG A 303 -24.72 -17.68 -4.39
C ARG A 303 -25.54 -18.95 -4.11
N LYS A 304 -25.56 -19.44 -2.85
CA LYS A 304 -26.41 -20.57 -2.47
C LYS A 304 -27.90 -20.24 -2.58
N ARG A 305 -28.33 -19.04 -2.18
CA ARG A 305 -29.73 -18.63 -2.33
C ARG A 305 -30.17 -18.53 -3.80
N LYS A 306 -29.33 -18.03 -4.71
CA LYS A 306 -29.64 -18.01 -6.14
C LYS A 306 -29.78 -19.42 -6.77
N HIS A 307 -29.09 -20.41 -6.24
CA HIS A 307 -29.24 -21.81 -6.70
C HIS A 307 -30.46 -22.53 -6.12
N PHE A 308 -31.11 -21.98 -5.09
CA PHE A 308 -32.32 -22.57 -4.48
C PHE A 308 -33.62 -21.94 -4.99
N TYR A 309 -33.59 -20.79 -5.60
CA TYR A 309 -34.76 -20.05 -6.08
C TYR A 309 -34.70 -19.71 -7.58
N GLY A 310 -33.77 -20.22 -8.34
CA GLY A 310 -33.69 -20.24 -9.81
C GLY A 310 -33.66 -21.66 -10.31
#